data_f7299cefe02955d482e7957197daf945
#
_entry.id   f7299cefe02955d482e7957197daf945
#
_cell.length_a   1.000
_cell.length_b   1.000
_cell.length_c   1.000
_cell.angle_alpha   90.00
_cell.angle_beta   90.00
_cell.angle_gamma   90.00
#
_symmetry.space_group_name_H-M   'P 1'
#
loop_
_entity.id
_entity.type
_entity.pdbx_description
1 polymer ?
#
loop_
_entity_poly.entity_id
_entity_poly.type
_entity_poly.pdbx_seq_one_letter_code
_entity_poly.pdbx_strand_id
1 'polypeptide(L)' 'MKYEIQTRFINDWENVWHCDGDLEYFDTYEAAYHSLNDFLDEMAQAHFNGDIEDFYDINDFRIVQVVGVPA' A
#
# COMPACT_ATOMS: atom_id res chain seq x y z
N MET A 1 14.08 8.75 8.02
CA MET A 1 13.59 8.56 6.66
C MET A 1 12.23 7.90 6.69
N LYS A 2 11.43 8.21 5.70
CA LYS A 2 10.08 7.66 5.62
C LYS A 2 9.96 6.73 4.41
N TYR A 3 9.00 5.84 4.48
CA TYR A 3 8.66 4.91 3.39
C TYR A 3 7.21 5.09 3.01
N GLU A 4 6.90 4.91 1.73
CA GLU A 4 5.52 4.94 1.26
C GLU A 4 5.20 3.70 0.46
N ILE A 5 3.93 3.30 0.46
CA ILE A 5 3.42 2.22 -0.36
C ILE A 5 2.80 2.84 -1.60
N GLN A 6 3.28 2.42 -2.77
CA GLN A 6 2.75 2.87 -4.05
C GLN A 6 2.06 1.73 -4.76
N THR A 7 0.97 2.05 -5.45
CA THR A 7 0.30 1.09 -6.32
C THR A 7 0.47 1.50 -7.76
N ARG A 8 0.45 0.52 -8.65
CA ARG A 8 0.49 0.78 -10.09
C ARG A 8 -0.87 1.27 -10.54
N PHE A 9 -0.89 2.43 -11.17
CA PHE A 9 -2.11 3.00 -11.74
C PHE A 9 -1.86 3.38 -13.19
N ILE A 10 -2.52 2.68 -14.11
CA ILE A 10 -2.31 2.78 -15.55
C ILE A 10 -0.85 2.47 -15.89
N ASN A 11 -0.01 3.46 -16.15
CA ASN A 11 1.42 3.28 -16.46
C ASN A 11 2.31 3.97 -15.44
N ASP A 12 1.77 4.31 -14.27
CA ASP A 12 2.49 5.10 -13.30
C ASP A 12 2.29 4.55 -11.89
N TRP A 13 3.17 4.97 -10.98
CA TRP A 13 3.12 4.58 -9.57
C TRP A 13 2.66 5.75 -8.73
N GLU A 14 1.64 5.52 -7.89
CA GLU A 14 1.09 6.56 -7.03
C GLU A 14 0.95 6.07 -5.60
N ASN A 15 1.17 6.96 -4.64
CA ASN A 15 0.86 6.69 -3.24
C ASN A 15 -0.64 6.89 -3.04
N VAL A 16 -1.36 5.78 -2.88
CA VAL A 16 -2.80 5.79 -2.61
C VAL A 16 -3.12 5.33 -1.19
N TRP A 17 -2.11 5.18 -0.35
CA TRP A 17 -2.27 4.73 1.02
C TRP A 17 -2.59 5.92 1.91
N HIS A 18 -3.80 5.95 2.45
CA HIS A 18 -4.30 7.08 3.23
C HIS A 18 -4.67 6.64 4.64
N CYS A 19 -4.44 7.52 5.61
CA CYS A 19 -4.90 7.36 6.97
C CYS A 19 -5.56 8.69 7.37
N ASP A 20 -6.85 8.65 7.74
CA ASP A 20 -7.64 9.82 8.13
C ASP A 20 -7.61 10.96 7.08
N GLY A 21 -7.58 10.60 5.80
CA GLY A 21 -7.59 11.56 4.70
C GLY A 21 -6.24 12.07 4.28
N ASP A 22 -5.18 11.75 5.03
CA ASP A 22 -3.81 12.12 4.70
C ASP A 22 -3.04 10.93 4.17
N LEU A 23 -2.02 11.19 3.33
CA LEU A 23 -1.13 10.14 2.86
C LEU A 23 -0.36 9.55 4.04
N GLU A 24 -0.33 8.22 4.11
CA GLU A 24 0.35 7.54 5.19
C GLU A 24 1.81 7.25 4.82
N TYR A 25 2.71 7.58 5.75
CA TYR A 25 4.14 7.27 5.63
C TYR A 25 4.57 6.41 6.80
N PHE A 26 5.51 5.52 6.55
CA PHE A 26 5.98 4.57 7.55
C PHE A 26 7.43 4.89 7.93
N ASP A 27 7.75 4.69 9.20
CA ASP A 27 9.09 4.97 9.72
C ASP A 27 10.12 3.95 9.26
N THR A 28 9.70 2.72 8.94
CA THR A 28 10.58 1.65 8.51
C THR A 28 9.97 0.91 7.32
N TYR A 29 10.83 0.27 6.53
CA TYR A 29 10.39 -0.61 5.46
C TYR A 29 9.51 -1.73 5.99
N GLU A 30 9.91 -2.31 7.12
CA GLU A 30 9.16 -3.43 7.72
C GLU A 30 7.75 -3.03 8.11
N ALA A 31 7.57 -1.83 8.68
CA ALA A 31 6.23 -1.34 9.03
C ALA A 31 5.35 -1.19 7.78
N ALA A 32 5.90 -0.64 6.70
CA ALA A 32 5.19 -0.54 5.44
C ALA A 32 4.85 -1.91 4.88
N TYR A 33 5.80 -2.84 4.93
CA TYR A 33 5.61 -4.20 4.44
C TYR A 33 4.49 -4.92 5.20
N HIS A 34 4.45 -4.79 6.52
CA HIS A 34 3.40 -5.40 7.34
C HIS A 34 2.02 -4.84 7.00
N SER A 35 1.91 -3.53 6.86
CA SER A 35 0.64 -2.90 6.48
C SER A 35 0.17 -3.36 5.11
N LEU A 36 1.10 -3.48 4.15
CA LEU A 36 0.77 -3.97 2.82
C LEU A 36 0.28 -5.42 2.87
N ASN A 37 0.96 -6.28 3.61
CA ASN A 37 0.55 -7.68 3.74
C ASN A 37 -0.82 -7.81 4.40
N ASP A 38 -1.10 -7.04 5.45
CA ASP A 38 -2.41 -7.06 6.10
C ASP A 38 -3.52 -6.65 5.15
N PHE A 39 -3.27 -5.61 4.36
CA PHE A 39 -4.21 -5.16 3.33
C PHE A 39 -4.46 -6.26 2.28
N LEU A 40 -3.39 -6.88 1.78
CA LEU A 40 -3.51 -7.93 0.77
C LEU A 40 -4.25 -9.14 1.31
N ASP A 41 -4.02 -9.52 2.57
CA ASP A 41 -4.73 -10.60 3.21
C ASP A 41 -6.24 -10.31 3.32
N GLU A 42 -6.60 -9.10 3.74
CA GLU A 42 -8.00 -8.71 3.82
C GLU A 42 -8.67 -8.72 2.45
N MET A 43 -7.99 -8.21 1.44
CA MET A 43 -8.53 -8.17 0.08
C MET A 43 -8.63 -9.57 -0.51
N ALA A 44 -7.68 -10.45 -0.25
CA ALA A 44 -7.74 -11.82 -0.69
C ALA A 44 -8.93 -12.57 -0.06
N GLN A 45 -9.17 -12.36 1.22
CA GLN A 45 -10.32 -12.96 1.90
C GLN A 45 -11.63 -12.42 1.35
N ALA A 46 -11.73 -11.13 1.12
CA ALA A 46 -12.93 -10.51 0.54
C ALA A 46 -13.19 -11.05 -0.87
N HIS A 47 -12.16 -11.18 -1.67
CA HIS A 47 -12.27 -11.77 -3.01
C HIS A 47 -12.75 -13.22 -2.95
N PHE A 48 -12.15 -14.01 -2.05
CA PHE A 48 -12.48 -15.41 -1.90
C PHE A 48 -13.94 -15.59 -1.42
N ASN A 49 -14.42 -14.69 -0.58
CA ASN A 49 -15.81 -14.71 -0.08
C ASN A 49 -16.82 -14.14 -1.07
N GLY A 50 -16.36 -13.59 -2.19
CA GLY A 50 -17.22 -13.00 -3.21
C GLY A 50 -17.67 -11.57 -2.93
N ASP A 51 -17.05 -10.90 -1.94
CA ASP A 51 -17.42 -9.53 -1.58
C ASP A 51 -16.85 -8.51 -2.56
N ILE A 52 -15.73 -8.84 -3.22
CA ILE A 52 -15.12 -8.01 -4.25
C ILE A 52 -14.77 -8.87 -5.47
N GLU A 53 -14.82 -8.25 -6.65
CA GLU A 53 -14.49 -8.94 -7.90
C GLU A 53 -13.01 -8.85 -8.24
N ASP A 54 -12.35 -7.78 -7.81
CA ASP A 54 -10.95 -7.53 -8.14
C ASP A 54 -10.02 -8.31 -7.24
N PHE A 55 -8.96 -8.85 -7.84
CA PHE A 55 -7.89 -9.51 -7.11
C PHE A 55 -6.66 -8.60 -7.09
N TYR A 56 -6.13 -8.37 -5.89
CA TYR A 56 -4.94 -7.53 -5.70
C TYR A 56 -3.69 -8.41 -5.61
N ASP A 57 -2.69 -8.11 -6.42
CA ASP A 57 -1.42 -8.82 -6.47
C ASP A 57 -0.33 -7.95 -5.83
N ILE A 58 0.56 -8.57 -5.05
CA ILE A 58 1.67 -7.85 -4.43
C ILE A 58 2.56 -7.17 -5.48
N ASN A 59 2.62 -7.70 -6.69
CA ASN A 59 3.40 -7.13 -7.79
C ASN A 59 2.85 -5.78 -8.28
N ASP A 60 1.61 -5.45 -7.93
CA ASP A 60 1.00 -4.17 -8.26
C ASP A 60 1.30 -3.10 -7.22
N PHE A 61 2.08 -3.44 -6.20
CA PHE A 61 2.48 -2.54 -5.12
C PHE A 61 3.99 -2.51 -4.98
N ARG A 62 4.49 -1.40 -4.47
CA ARG A 62 5.90 -1.31 -4.11
C ARG A 62 6.06 -0.40 -2.90
N ILE A 63 7.15 -0.62 -2.16
CA ILE A 63 7.52 0.22 -1.02
C ILE A 63 8.77 1.00 -1.42
N VAL A 64 8.68 2.31 -1.35
CA VAL A 64 9.80 3.18 -1.72
C VAL A 64 10.17 4.10 -0.57
N GLN A 65 11.45 4.42 -0.50
CA GLN A 65 11.97 5.38 0.47
C GLN A 65 11.66 6.80 -0.02
N VAL A 66 11.12 7.62 0.87
CA VAL A 66 10.76 8.99 0.55
C VAL A 66 11.72 9.93 1.25
N VAL A 67 12.32 10.85 0.50
CA VAL A 67 13.24 11.84 1.02
C VAL A 67 12.52 13.19 1.08
N GLY A 68 12.72 13.93 2.18
CA GLY A 68 12.17 15.27 2.32
C GLY A 68 10.74 15.33 2.83
N VAL A 69 10.22 14.22 3.36
CA VAL A 69 8.89 14.24 3.99
C VAL A 69 8.99 15.03 5.31
N PRO A 70 8.10 15.99 5.54
CA PRO A 70 8.08 16.73 6.80
C PRO A 70 7.86 15.80 7.99
N ALA A 71 8.57 16.07 9.05
CA ALA A 71 8.45 15.30 10.27
C ALA A 71 7.12 15.56 10.97
#